data_32a9256af4dd040256703ef0dfd984a3
#
_entry.id   32a9256af4dd040256703ef0dfd984a3
#
_cell.length_a   1.000
_cell.length_b   1.000
_cell.length_c   1.000
_cell.angle_alpha   90.00
_cell.angle_beta   90.00
_cell.angle_gamma   90.00
#
_symmetry.space_group_name_H-M   'P 1'
#
loop_
_entity.id
_entity.type
_entity.pdbx_description
1 polymer ?
#
loop_
_entity_poly.entity_id
_entity_poly.type
_entity_poly.pdbx_seq_one_letter_code
_entity_poly.pdbx_strand_id
1 'polypeptide(L)'
;TGVHATGQVAAFDLDWSHSDEELVRALNATLPADMAVHQARMVHPKFHPRFDASSRRYRYRLFCQPLRDPLRERFAWRVWPAISGEVLAKTAMLFLGTHDFSAFGSPTTPRGGTVRTVLKAEWSQTEEDGTWHFEVQADAFLYRMVRRLVFVQVAVAQGKVSAEVIAHSLAVPSSAGARNEKFPAGLAPAHGLTLVEVAYAKRESIGQ
;
A
#
# COMPACT_ATOMS: atom_id res chain seq x y z
N THR A 1 -6.23 -3.05 -10.80
CA THR A 1 -5.26 -3.33 -11.87
C THR A 1 -4.08 -2.37 -11.79
N GLY A 2 -2.87 -2.84 -12.19
CA GLY A 2 -1.64 -2.06 -12.27
C GLY A 2 -0.90 -1.83 -10.95
N VAL A 3 -1.31 -2.44 -9.84
CA VAL A 3 -0.56 -2.48 -8.59
C VAL A 3 0.29 -3.75 -8.57
N HIS A 4 1.55 -3.61 -8.19
CA HIS A 4 2.51 -4.72 -8.07
C HIS A 4 2.43 -5.38 -6.70
N ALA A 5 2.99 -6.58 -6.58
CA ALA A 5 3.15 -7.25 -5.30
C ALA A 5 4.45 -8.08 -5.29
N THR A 6 5.18 -8.02 -4.18
CA THR A 6 6.30 -8.92 -3.85
C THR A 6 5.98 -9.79 -2.64
N GLY A 7 4.87 -9.51 -1.95
CA GLY A 7 4.43 -10.23 -0.76
C GLY A 7 2.94 -10.60 -0.79
N GLN A 8 2.37 -10.87 -1.97
CA GLN A 8 1.00 -11.36 -2.09
C GLN A 8 0.88 -12.75 -1.49
N VAL A 9 -0.22 -12.98 -0.76
CA VAL A 9 -0.56 -14.29 -0.20
C VAL A 9 -1.87 -14.75 -0.80
N ALA A 10 -1.91 -16.01 -1.24
CA ALA A 10 -3.11 -16.71 -1.69
C ALA A 10 -3.24 -18.02 -0.89
N ALA A 11 -4.46 -18.52 -0.71
CA ALA A 11 -4.74 -19.82 -0.12
C ALA A 11 -5.75 -20.56 -1.00
N PHE A 12 -5.56 -21.84 -1.11
CA PHE A 12 -6.44 -22.74 -1.88
C PHE A 12 -6.34 -24.16 -1.30
N ASP A 13 -7.34 -24.95 -1.54
CA ASP A 13 -7.34 -26.37 -1.20
C ASP A 13 -6.76 -27.17 -2.37
N LEU A 14 -5.84 -28.08 -2.07
CA LEU A 14 -5.19 -28.95 -3.04
C LEU A 14 -4.89 -30.30 -2.42
N ASP A 15 -5.23 -31.37 -3.12
CA ASP A 15 -4.72 -32.71 -2.81
C ASP A 15 -3.32 -32.85 -3.40
N TRP A 16 -2.31 -32.79 -2.52
CA TRP A 16 -0.90 -32.77 -2.91
C TRP A 16 -0.08 -33.71 -2.05
N SER A 17 0.52 -34.73 -2.66
CA SER A 17 1.25 -35.79 -1.99
C SER A 17 2.77 -35.60 -1.97
N HIS A 18 3.27 -34.50 -2.53
CA HIS A 18 4.69 -34.18 -2.63
C HIS A 18 5.07 -33.04 -1.67
N SER A 19 6.34 -32.63 -1.69
CA SER A 19 6.81 -31.54 -0.84
C SER A 19 6.30 -30.14 -1.25
N ASP A 20 6.40 -29.18 -0.33
CA ASP A 20 6.06 -27.77 -0.59
C ASP A 20 6.97 -27.17 -1.69
N GLU A 21 8.26 -27.58 -1.75
CA GLU A 21 9.21 -27.15 -2.78
C GLU A 21 8.85 -27.68 -4.17
N GLU A 22 8.33 -28.92 -4.24
CA GLU A 22 7.84 -29.50 -5.50
C GLU A 22 6.58 -28.77 -5.97
N LEU A 23 5.70 -28.37 -5.05
CA LEU A 23 4.54 -27.53 -5.38
C LEU A 23 4.97 -26.18 -5.94
N VAL A 24 5.94 -25.49 -5.33
CA VAL A 24 6.49 -24.23 -5.83
C VAL A 24 7.04 -24.39 -7.24
N ARG A 25 7.80 -25.46 -7.52
CA ARG A 25 8.32 -25.74 -8.87
C ARG A 25 7.21 -25.98 -9.88
N ALA A 26 6.22 -26.81 -9.53
CA ALA A 26 5.10 -27.13 -10.40
C ALA A 26 4.27 -25.89 -10.75
N LEU A 27 3.97 -25.05 -9.77
CA LEU A 27 3.26 -23.79 -9.99
C LEU A 27 4.05 -22.85 -10.90
N ASN A 28 5.33 -22.63 -10.64
CA ASN A 28 6.17 -21.74 -11.45
C ASN A 28 6.39 -22.24 -12.89
N ALA A 29 6.27 -23.54 -13.14
CA ALA A 29 6.32 -24.09 -14.51
C ALA A 29 5.10 -23.73 -15.35
N THR A 30 3.98 -23.34 -14.73
CA THR A 30 2.71 -23.05 -15.41
C THR A 30 2.29 -21.59 -15.36
N LEU A 31 2.87 -20.81 -14.44
CA LEU A 31 2.56 -19.40 -14.29
C LEU A 31 3.16 -18.55 -15.41
N PRO A 32 2.49 -17.44 -15.79
CA PRO A 32 3.04 -16.49 -16.76
C PRO A 32 4.30 -15.80 -16.20
N ALA A 33 5.13 -15.26 -17.10
CA ALA A 33 6.45 -14.70 -16.78
C ALA A 33 6.45 -13.50 -15.81
N ASP A 34 5.32 -12.86 -15.60
CA ASP A 34 5.13 -11.75 -14.65
C ASP A 34 4.64 -12.20 -13.27
N MET A 35 4.53 -13.51 -13.02
CA MET A 35 4.12 -14.10 -11.75
C MET A 35 5.11 -15.20 -11.31
N ALA A 36 5.45 -15.20 -10.02
CA ALA A 36 6.25 -16.26 -9.41
C ALA A 36 5.79 -16.57 -7.99
N VAL A 37 5.75 -17.86 -7.63
CA VAL A 37 5.56 -18.33 -6.27
C VAL A 37 6.93 -18.51 -5.62
N HIS A 38 7.15 -17.83 -4.49
CA HIS A 38 8.40 -17.91 -3.72
C HIS A 38 8.37 -18.99 -2.66
N GLN A 39 7.20 -19.24 -2.07
CA GLN A 39 7.03 -20.18 -0.99
C GLN A 39 5.61 -20.76 -0.99
N ALA A 40 5.48 -22.03 -0.70
CA ALA A 40 4.24 -22.71 -0.32
C ALA A 40 4.39 -23.24 1.10
N ARG A 41 3.30 -23.33 1.83
CA ARG A 41 3.25 -23.99 3.14
C ARG A 41 1.83 -24.40 3.49
N MET A 42 1.70 -25.49 4.20
CA MET A 42 0.43 -25.90 4.75
C MET A 42 -0.01 -24.95 5.87
N VAL A 43 -1.29 -24.63 5.91
CA VAL A 43 -1.90 -23.77 6.91
C VAL A 43 -3.16 -24.42 7.47
N HIS A 44 -3.69 -23.88 8.56
CA HIS A 44 -4.92 -24.37 9.17
C HIS A 44 -6.09 -24.30 8.17
N PRO A 45 -7.00 -25.31 8.09
CA PRO A 45 -8.11 -25.34 7.12
C PRO A 45 -9.05 -24.14 7.12
N LYS A 46 -9.14 -23.41 8.24
CA LYS A 46 -9.95 -22.18 8.35
C LYS A 46 -9.14 -20.90 8.09
N PHE A 47 -7.88 -21.04 7.62
CA PHE A 47 -7.04 -19.86 7.32
C PHE A 47 -7.63 -19.08 6.16
N HIS A 48 -7.73 -17.76 6.36
CA HIS A 48 -8.18 -16.85 5.30
C HIS A 48 -7.15 -15.75 5.07
N PRO A 49 -6.50 -15.67 3.86
CA PRO A 49 -5.35 -14.79 3.62
C PRO A 49 -5.67 -13.30 3.77
N ARG A 50 -6.93 -12.91 3.67
CA ARG A 50 -7.36 -11.53 3.85
C ARG A 50 -7.79 -11.21 5.29
N PHE A 51 -8.56 -12.09 5.93
CA PHE A 51 -9.20 -11.80 7.22
C PHE A 51 -8.30 -12.13 8.40
N ASP A 52 -7.40 -13.11 8.28
CA ASP A 52 -6.45 -13.44 9.35
C ASP A 52 -5.19 -12.56 9.34
N ALA A 53 -5.04 -11.70 8.33
CA ALA A 53 -3.91 -10.81 8.27
C ALA A 53 -4.00 -9.71 9.33
N SER A 54 -2.96 -9.59 10.16
CA SER A 54 -2.84 -8.58 11.22
C SER A 54 -2.41 -7.20 10.70
N SER A 55 -1.63 -7.16 9.62
CA SER A 55 -1.25 -5.92 8.94
C SER A 55 -0.85 -6.15 7.49
N ARG A 56 -0.78 -5.07 6.72
CA ARG A 56 -0.25 -5.03 5.34
C ARG A 56 0.72 -3.90 5.25
N ARG A 57 1.82 -4.12 4.51
CA ARG A 57 2.81 -3.10 4.23
C ARG A 57 2.90 -2.88 2.73
N TYR A 58 2.78 -1.61 2.34
CA TYR A 58 2.92 -1.16 0.96
C TYR A 58 4.14 -0.25 0.83
N ARG A 59 4.76 -0.27 -0.36
CA ARG A 59 5.76 0.69 -0.80
C ARG A 59 5.26 1.38 -2.04
N TYR A 60 5.36 2.71 -2.04
CA TYR A 60 5.11 3.51 -3.24
C TYR A 60 6.42 4.16 -3.69
N ARG A 61 6.72 4.07 -4.99
CA ARG A 61 7.93 4.64 -5.58
C ARG A 61 7.60 5.84 -6.42
N LEU A 62 8.38 6.92 -6.29
CA LEU A 62 8.38 8.05 -7.20
C LEU A 62 9.79 8.59 -7.40
N PHE A 63 9.98 9.33 -8.48
CA PHE A 63 11.23 10.04 -8.78
C PHE A 63 10.93 11.41 -9.38
N CYS A 64 11.89 12.34 -9.22
CA CYS A 64 11.71 13.73 -9.66
C CYS A 64 12.65 14.04 -10.81
N GLN A 65 12.10 14.21 -12.01
CA GLN A 65 12.85 14.70 -13.17
C GLN A 65 11.92 15.33 -14.21
N PRO A 66 12.42 16.31 -15.01
CA PRO A 66 11.59 17.01 -16.01
C PRO A 66 11.24 16.13 -17.21
N LEU A 67 12.16 15.26 -17.64
CA LEU A 67 11.99 14.39 -18.79
C LEU A 67 11.42 13.02 -18.38
N ARG A 68 10.77 12.37 -19.32
CA ARG A 68 10.24 11.01 -19.13
C ARG A 68 11.38 9.98 -19.06
N ASP A 69 11.16 8.94 -18.27
CA ASP A 69 11.97 7.74 -18.20
C ASP A 69 11.08 6.50 -18.33
N PRO A 70 10.89 5.96 -19.54
CA PRO A 70 9.95 4.88 -19.78
C PRO A 70 10.27 3.58 -19.02
N LEU A 71 11.53 3.34 -18.66
CA LEU A 71 11.92 2.16 -17.88
C LEU A 71 11.53 2.33 -16.40
N ARG A 72 11.86 3.46 -15.80
CA ARG A 72 11.51 3.77 -14.40
C ARG A 72 10.00 3.96 -14.23
N GLU A 73 9.33 4.59 -15.19
CA GLU A 73 7.89 4.83 -15.15
C GLU A 73 7.05 3.54 -15.15
N ARG A 74 7.65 2.36 -15.39
CA ARG A 74 6.95 1.07 -15.22
C ARG A 74 6.69 0.73 -13.75
N PHE A 75 7.52 1.24 -12.82
CA PHE A 75 7.48 0.86 -11.41
C PHE A 75 7.52 2.05 -10.45
N ALA A 76 7.59 3.29 -10.97
CA ALA A 76 7.66 4.50 -10.17
C ALA A 76 6.91 5.66 -10.84
N TRP A 77 6.33 6.54 -10.05
CA TRP A 77 5.65 7.73 -10.54
C TRP A 77 6.66 8.85 -10.78
N ARG A 78 6.77 9.35 -12.02
CA ARG A 78 7.52 10.55 -12.32
C ARG A 78 6.76 11.80 -11.87
N VAL A 79 7.41 12.62 -11.06
CA VAL A 79 6.87 13.86 -10.49
C VAL A 79 7.74 15.04 -10.92
N TRP A 80 7.11 16.12 -11.35
CA TRP A 80 7.78 17.38 -11.65
C TRP A 80 6.85 18.55 -11.37
N PRO A 81 7.33 19.69 -10.83
CA PRO A 81 8.71 19.95 -10.37
C PRO A 81 9.14 19.08 -9.17
N ALA A 82 10.43 19.20 -8.81
CA ALA A 82 10.99 18.50 -7.66
C ALA A 82 10.24 18.86 -6.35
N ILE A 83 10.21 17.92 -5.43
CA ILE A 83 9.48 18.02 -4.17
C ILE A 83 10.44 18.01 -2.97
N SER A 84 10.03 18.67 -1.88
CA SER A 84 10.79 18.69 -0.64
C SER A 84 10.61 17.40 0.16
N GLY A 85 11.72 16.71 0.45
CA GLY A 85 11.73 15.53 1.32
C GLY A 85 11.30 15.84 2.75
N GLU A 86 11.64 17.02 3.26
CA GLU A 86 11.20 17.48 4.58
C GLU A 86 9.68 17.61 4.67
N VAL A 87 9.06 18.17 3.63
CA VAL A 87 7.59 18.29 3.55
C VAL A 87 6.94 16.91 3.46
N LEU A 88 7.51 16.00 2.66
CA LEU A 88 7.02 14.63 2.57
C LEU A 88 7.10 13.92 3.93
N ALA A 89 8.23 14.03 4.64
CA ALA A 89 8.40 13.41 5.96
C ALA A 89 7.40 13.97 6.98
N LYS A 90 7.23 15.29 7.05
CA LYS A 90 6.26 15.95 7.95
C LYS A 90 4.82 15.52 7.66
N THR A 91 4.44 15.44 6.39
CA THR A 91 3.07 15.04 6.02
C THR A 91 2.81 13.56 6.27
N ALA A 92 3.81 12.68 6.13
CA ALA A 92 3.67 11.26 6.43
C ALA A 92 3.34 11.02 7.90
N MET A 93 3.96 11.76 8.81
CA MET A 93 3.73 11.65 10.25
C MET A 93 2.27 11.92 10.65
N LEU A 94 1.53 12.74 9.90
CA LEU A 94 0.13 13.04 10.18
C LEU A 94 -0.78 11.80 10.08
N PHE A 95 -0.37 10.78 9.36
CA PHE A 95 -1.18 9.56 9.17
C PHE A 95 -0.98 8.52 10.26
N LEU A 96 0.05 8.66 11.11
CA LEU A 96 0.33 7.68 12.17
C LEU A 96 -0.79 7.65 13.21
N GLY A 97 -1.11 6.43 13.67
CA GLY A 97 -2.17 6.21 14.66
C GLY A 97 -3.50 5.82 14.06
N THR A 98 -4.54 5.92 14.88
CA THR A 98 -5.90 5.51 14.52
C THR A 98 -6.72 6.73 14.12
N HIS A 99 -7.18 6.76 12.87
CA HIS A 99 -7.96 7.87 12.30
C HIS A 99 -9.09 7.35 11.41
N ASP A 100 -10.06 8.21 11.15
CA ASP A 100 -11.03 8.00 10.07
C ASP A 100 -10.42 8.44 8.73
N PHE A 101 -10.17 7.46 7.86
CA PHE A 101 -9.59 7.67 6.53
C PHE A 101 -10.65 7.80 5.42
N SER A 102 -11.89 8.14 5.75
CA SER A 102 -12.99 8.30 4.75
C SER A 102 -12.66 9.29 3.62
N ALA A 103 -11.88 10.34 3.90
CA ALA A 103 -11.40 11.29 2.89
C ALA A 103 -10.37 10.69 1.91
N PHE A 104 -9.72 9.58 2.31
CA PHE A 104 -8.61 8.98 1.57
C PHE A 104 -8.97 7.67 0.86
N GLY A 105 -10.17 7.15 1.06
CA GLY A 105 -10.59 5.91 0.42
C GLY A 105 -12.01 5.51 0.77
N SER A 106 -12.47 4.44 0.13
CA SER A 106 -13.80 3.89 0.38
C SER A 106 -13.70 2.51 1.04
N PRO A 107 -14.64 2.12 1.90
CA PRO A 107 -14.68 0.78 2.43
C PRO A 107 -14.84 -0.25 1.31
N THR A 108 -14.29 -1.44 1.50
CA THR A 108 -14.34 -2.53 0.51
C THR A 108 -15.63 -3.35 0.59
N THR A 109 -16.46 -3.08 1.59
CA THR A 109 -17.80 -3.67 1.76
C THR A 109 -18.81 -2.55 2.00
N PRO A 110 -20.09 -2.69 1.60
CA PRO A 110 -21.09 -1.62 1.68
C PRO A 110 -21.31 -1.05 3.09
N ARG A 111 -21.03 -1.83 4.15
CA ARG A 111 -21.17 -1.43 5.56
C ARG A 111 -19.84 -1.39 6.30
N GLY A 112 -18.72 -1.40 5.58
CA GLY A 112 -17.37 -1.38 6.18
C GLY A 112 -17.05 -0.02 6.80
N GLY A 113 -16.43 -0.02 7.98
CA GLY A 113 -15.92 1.19 8.61
C GLY A 113 -14.73 1.79 7.85
N THR A 114 -14.48 3.07 8.09
CA THR A 114 -13.39 3.84 7.48
C THR A 114 -12.22 4.11 8.43
N VAL A 115 -12.37 3.75 9.70
CA VAL A 115 -11.32 3.88 10.71
C VAL A 115 -10.23 2.83 10.46
N ARG A 116 -8.95 3.26 10.46
CA ARG A 116 -7.76 2.40 10.30
C ARG A 116 -6.68 2.83 11.26
N THR A 117 -5.83 1.89 11.62
CA THR A 117 -4.62 2.17 12.42
C THR A 117 -3.40 2.05 11.54
N VAL A 118 -2.76 3.18 11.27
CA VAL A 118 -1.49 3.24 10.56
C VAL A 118 -0.35 3.08 11.56
N LEU A 119 0.44 2.01 11.37
CA LEU A 119 1.53 1.61 12.24
C LEU A 119 2.87 2.23 11.83
N LYS A 120 3.03 2.48 10.53
CA LYS A 120 4.22 3.06 9.91
C LYS A 120 3.81 3.93 8.73
N ALA A 121 4.41 5.11 8.61
CA ALA A 121 4.29 5.98 7.44
C ALA A 121 5.56 6.83 7.34
N GLU A 122 6.42 6.51 6.38
CA GLU A 122 7.71 7.20 6.24
C GLU A 122 8.14 7.32 4.79
N TRP A 123 8.90 8.38 4.50
CA TRP A 123 9.60 8.58 3.23
C TRP A 123 11.09 8.39 3.42
N SER A 124 11.70 7.73 2.45
CA SER A 124 13.16 7.62 2.31
C SER A 124 13.55 7.86 0.86
N GLN A 125 14.78 8.27 0.61
CA GLN A 125 15.32 8.41 -0.73
C GLN A 125 16.51 7.48 -0.91
N THR A 126 16.57 6.79 -2.04
CA THR A 126 17.74 5.97 -2.38
C THR A 126 18.89 6.88 -2.84
N GLU A 127 20.10 6.59 -2.39
CA GLU A 127 21.30 7.33 -2.80
C GLU A 127 21.68 7.05 -4.25
N GLU A 128 21.46 5.82 -4.72
CA GLU A 128 21.90 5.33 -6.03
C GLU A 128 21.23 6.09 -7.19
N ASP A 129 19.92 6.27 -7.16
CA ASP A 129 19.14 6.80 -8.28
C ASP A 129 18.16 7.93 -7.89
N GLY A 130 18.19 8.34 -6.63
CA GLY A 130 17.32 9.39 -6.10
C GLY A 130 15.83 9.05 -6.06
N THR A 131 15.48 7.76 -6.16
CA THR A 131 14.09 7.31 -6.05
C THR A 131 13.57 7.49 -4.62
N TRP A 132 12.40 8.09 -4.50
CA TRP A 132 11.67 8.21 -3.24
C TRP A 132 10.82 6.97 -2.99
N HIS A 133 10.90 6.46 -1.78
CA HIS A 133 10.08 5.36 -1.27
C HIS A 133 9.17 5.86 -0.14
N PHE A 134 7.86 5.73 -0.30
CA PHE A 134 6.91 5.85 0.79
C PHE A 134 6.57 4.45 1.30
N GLU A 135 6.95 4.14 2.52
CA GLU A 135 6.52 2.91 3.19
C GLU A 135 5.37 3.21 4.15
N VAL A 136 4.30 2.45 4.02
CA VAL A 136 3.13 2.54 4.89
C VAL A 136 2.67 1.16 5.29
N GLN A 137 2.45 0.98 6.61
CA GLN A 137 1.91 -0.24 7.20
C GLN A 137 0.69 0.10 8.04
N ALA A 138 -0.38 -0.69 7.89
CA ALA A 138 -1.61 -0.52 8.65
C ALA A 138 -2.27 -1.88 8.92
N ASP A 139 -3.18 -1.92 9.89
CA ASP A 139 -4.06 -3.06 10.17
C ASP A 139 -4.86 -3.46 8.91
N ALA A 140 -5.39 -2.48 8.20
CA ALA A 140 -6.07 -2.64 6.92
C ALA A 140 -6.03 -1.33 6.12
N PHE A 141 -6.36 -1.41 4.83
CA PHE A 141 -6.48 -0.25 3.96
C PHE A 141 -7.86 -0.19 3.31
N LEU A 142 -8.34 1.04 3.12
CA LEU A 142 -9.51 1.31 2.29
C LEU A 142 -9.15 1.14 0.80
N TYR A 143 -10.16 0.99 -0.03
CA TYR A 143 -9.98 0.97 -1.48
C TYR A 143 -9.31 2.26 -1.95
N ARG A 144 -8.19 2.14 -2.66
CA ARG A 144 -7.36 3.24 -3.19
C ARG A 144 -6.64 4.10 -2.13
N MET A 145 -6.74 3.78 -0.84
CA MET A 145 -6.23 4.62 0.27
C MET A 145 -4.75 4.99 0.08
N VAL A 146 -3.84 4.04 -0.05
CA VAL A 146 -2.39 4.33 -0.15
C VAL A 146 -2.07 5.29 -1.31
N ARG A 147 -2.65 5.07 -2.48
CA ARG A 147 -2.46 5.94 -3.64
C ARG A 147 -2.98 7.36 -3.40
N ARG A 148 -4.05 7.48 -2.61
CA ARG A 148 -4.61 8.76 -2.21
C ARG A 148 -3.71 9.48 -1.21
N LEU A 149 -3.19 8.76 -0.21
CA LEU A 149 -2.21 9.29 0.74
C LEU A 149 -0.99 9.88 0.02
N VAL A 150 -0.42 9.13 -0.93
CA VAL A 150 0.73 9.60 -1.72
C VAL A 150 0.39 10.82 -2.56
N PHE A 151 -0.75 10.81 -3.26
CA PHE A 151 -1.16 11.93 -4.11
C PHE A 151 -1.26 13.24 -3.32
N VAL A 152 -1.88 13.19 -2.14
CA VAL A 152 -2.08 14.38 -1.31
C VAL A 152 -0.75 14.89 -0.75
N GLN A 153 0.14 14.00 -0.29
CA GLN A 153 1.48 14.38 0.18
C GLN A 153 2.30 15.06 -0.93
N VAL A 154 2.26 14.53 -2.15
CA VAL A 154 2.92 15.14 -3.31
C VAL A 154 2.31 16.51 -3.62
N ALA A 155 0.99 16.66 -3.54
CA ALA A 155 0.33 17.94 -3.76
C ALA A 155 0.74 18.98 -2.72
N VAL A 156 0.90 18.60 -1.44
CA VAL A 156 1.44 19.47 -0.39
C VAL A 156 2.91 19.82 -0.67
N ALA A 157 3.73 18.83 -1.00
CA ALA A 157 5.15 19.04 -1.30
C ALA A 157 5.40 19.90 -2.55
N GLN A 158 4.42 20.00 -3.44
CA GLN A 158 4.41 20.92 -4.59
C GLN A 158 3.78 22.29 -4.28
N GLY A 159 3.35 22.55 -3.03
CA GLY A 159 2.70 23.80 -2.63
C GLY A 159 1.30 24.02 -3.21
N LYS A 160 0.66 22.96 -3.76
CA LYS A 160 -0.69 23.05 -4.35
C LYS A 160 -1.80 23.10 -3.31
N VAL A 161 -1.55 22.54 -2.14
CA VAL A 161 -2.44 22.51 -0.98
C VAL A 161 -1.63 22.63 0.30
N SER A 162 -2.25 23.10 1.37
CA SER A 162 -1.62 23.17 2.69
C SER A 162 -1.69 21.83 3.43
N ALA A 163 -0.73 21.55 4.32
CA ALA A 163 -0.71 20.36 5.16
C ALA A 163 -1.89 20.30 6.14
N GLU A 164 -2.44 21.46 6.54
CA GLU A 164 -3.63 21.53 7.41
C GLU A 164 -4.86 20.85 6.79
N VAL A 165 -4.93 20.75 5.46
CA VAL A 165 -5.99 20.02 4.77
C VAL A 165 -5.96 18.53 5.12
N ILE A 166 -4.76 17.94 5.26
CA ILE A 166 -4.60 16.55 5.70
C ILE A 166 -5.07 16.41 7.15
N ALA A 167 -4.52 17.24 8.06
CA ALA A 167 -4.85 17.20 9.48
C ALA A 167 -6.35 17.38 9.73
N HIS A 168 -6.97 18.36 9.07
CA HIS A 168 -8.41 18.59 9.16
C HIS A 168 -9.23 17.39 8.67
N SER A 169 -8.82 16.78 7.55
CA SER A 169 -9.54 15.64 6.96
C SER A 169 -9.43 14.35 7.78
N LEU A 170 -8.43 14.24 8.66
CA LEU A 170 -8.29 13.14 9.62
C LEU A 170 -9.07 13.41 10.91
N ALA A 171 -9.19 14.69 11.31
CA ALA A 171 -9.90 15.09 12.53
C ALA A 171 -11.42 15.13 12.35
N VAL A 172 -11.90 15.44 11.15
CA VAL A 172 -13.34 15.56 10.85
C VAL A 172 -13.74 14.46 9.87
N PRO A 173 -14.44 13.41 10.33
CA PRO A 173 -14.94 12.36 9.44
C PRO A 173 -15.79 12.97 8.32
N SER A 174 -15.50 12.61 7.09
CA SER A 174 -16.36 12.95 5.97
C SER A 174 -17.66 12.15 6.11
N SER A 175 -18.70 12.76 6.69
CA SER A 175 -20.04 12.21 6.56
C SER A 175 -20.34 12.02 5.07
N ALA A 176 -20.95 10.89 4.72
CA ALA A 176 -21.20 10.50 3.33
C ALA A 176 -21.79 11.69 2.54
N GLY A 177 -21.02 12.26 1.63
CA GLY A 177 -21.41 13.36 0.75
C GLY A 177 -20.70 14.71 0.96
N ALA A 178 -20.12 15.00 2.11
CA ALA A 178 -19.36 16.23 2.31
C ALA A 178 -17.93 16.07 1.77
N ARG A 179 -17.73 16.32 0.48
CA ARG A 179 -16.38 16.53 -0.06
C ARG A 179 -15.86 17.86 0.50
N ASN A 180 -14.78 17.79 1.26
CA ASN A 180 -14.03 18.99 1.58
C ASN A 180 -13.53 19.58 0.25
N GLU A 181 -14.08 20.72 -0.19
CA GLU A 181 -13.76 21.36 -1.47
C GLU A 181 -12.27 21.70 -1.60
N LYS A 182 -11.56 21.83 -0.48
CA LYS A 182 -10.12 22.07 -0.42
C LYS A 182 -9.28 20.80 -0.57
N PHE A 183 -9.90 19.60 -0.51
CA PHE A 183 -9.16 18.36 -0.60
C PHE A 183 -8.85 18.04 -2.07
N PRO A 184 -7.58 17.94 -2.49
CA PRO A 184 -7.22 17.87 -3.90
C PRO A 184 -7.80 16.62 -4.55
N ALA A 185 -8.46 16.78 -5.69
CA ALA A 185 -8.91 15.66 -6.49
C ALA A 185 -7.71 14.99 -7.18
N GLY A 186 -7.67 13.65 -7.21
CA GLY A 186 -6.63 12.91 -7.92
C GLY A 186 -6.20 11.64 -7.20
N LEU A 187 -5.37 10.86 -7.87
CA LEU A 187 -4.90 9.57 -7.38
C LEU A 187 -3.52 9.29 -7.97
N ALA A 188 -2.55 8.95 -7.13
CA ALA A 188 -1.23 8.55 -7.59
C ALA A 188 -1.32 7.30 -8.51
N PRO A 189 -0.54 7.21 -9.59
CA PRO A 189 -0.57 6.08 -10.53
C PRO A 189 -0.42 4.72 -9.84
N ALA A 190 -1.08 3.70 -10.37
CA ALA A 190 -1.06 2.36 -9.75
C ALA A 190 0.30 1.69 -9.83
N HIS A 191 1.03 1.90 -10.92
CA HIS A 191 2.32 1.27 -11.19
C HIS A 191 3.45 1.65 -10.22
N GLY A 192 3.31 2.77 -9.48
CA GLY A 192 4.25 3.10 -8.39
C GLY A 192 4.02 2.29 -7.11
N LEU A 193 2.86 1.62 -6.97
CA LEU A 193 2.48 0.94 -5.74
C LEU A 193 2.81 -0.55 -5.78
N THR A 194 3.39 -1.05 -4.69
CA THR A 194 3.72 -2.47 -4.49
C THR A 194 3.24 -2.92 -3.11
N LEU A 195 2.47 -4.02 -3.03
CA LEU A 195 2.22 -4.75 -1.79
C LEU A 195 3.51 -5.51 -1.43
N VAL A 196 4.14 -5.14 -0.33
CA VAL A 196 5.44 -5.70 0.07
C VAL A 196 5.27 -6.88 1.02
N GLU A 197 4.28 -6.81 1.91
CA GLU A 197 4.11 -7.82 2.96
C GLU A 197 2.66 -7.88 3.43
N VAL A 198 2.21 -9.09 3.73
CA VAL A 198 1.01 -9.38 4.52
C VAL A 198 1.47 -10.12 5.77
N ALA A 199 1.33 -9.50 6.94
CA ALA A 199 1.69 -10.10 8.20
C ALA A 199 0.50 -10.84 8.81
N TYR A 200 0.79 -11.95 9.45
CA TYR A 200 -0.17 -12.75 10.21
C TYR A 200 0.31 -12.87 11.65
N ALA A 201 -0.60 -12.81 12.62
CA ALA A 201 -0.25 -13.10 14.00
C ALA A 201 0.34 -14.52 14.08
N LYS A 202 1.47 -14.68 14.81
CA LYS A 202 1.95 -16.02 15.18
C LYS A 202 0.85 -16.65 16.02
N ARG A 203 0.07 -17.56 15.44
CA ARG A 203 -0.68 -18.52 16.25
C ARG A 203 0.38 -19.42 16.88
N GLU A 204 0.44 -19.44 18.19
CA GLU A 204 1.20 -20.44 18.91
C GLU A 204 0.84 -21.79 18.33
N SER A 205 1.86 -22.55 17.92
CA SER A 205 1.70 -23.94 17.55
C SER A 205 1.09 -24.63 18.77
N ILE A 206 -0.21 -24.93 18.69
CA ILE A 206 -0.86 -25.79 19.66
C ILE A 206 -0.12 -27.11 19.51
N GLY A 207 0.60 -27.47 20.57
CA GLY A 207 1.45 -28.65 20.64
C GLY A 207 0.71 -29.92 20.17
N GLN A 208 1.52 -30.79 19.69
CA GLN A 208 1.19 -32.16 19.30
C GLN A 208 0.36 -32.87 20.37
#